data_3431862403511354dfd1553e66c019ff
#
_entry.id   3431862403511354dfd1553e66c019ff
#
_cell.length_a   1.000
_cell.length_b   1.000
_cell.length_c   1.000
_cell.angle_alpha   90.00
_cell.angle_beta   90.00
_cell.angle_gamma   90.00
#
_symmetry.space_group_name_H-M   'P 1'
#
loop_
_entity.id
_entity.type
_entity.pdbx_description
1 polymer ?
#
loop_
_entity_poly.entity_id
_entity_poly.type
_entity_poly.pdbx_seq_one_letter_code
_entity_poly.pdbx_strand_id
1 'polypeptide(L)'
;MIHGPCGTFNRSSPCMSDGKCTKNFPKDFTNDTITNVDGYPIYRRRNPDNGGQSFIKNISNTDIDIDNRWVVPYSPLLSKTYNAHINVEFCSSVKSIKYICKYVHKGSDMAVFRVENTNVNAPPVNKNDEITLYQIGRYISSNEAVWRIFGFPIHERDPAVVQLAVHLENGQRVYFTNETAIDRAINPPKTTLTEFFELCNRADDFGAFARTLLYSQVPRYFTWAQTKQWIPRKQGSPVDACPNLFKSNALGRVFTVNPRQTECFYLRLLLVNVTGPLSFQDIRKVNGQQYTTYKDACLALGLLEDDNQWECMLAEAALN
;
A
#
# COMPACT_ATOMS: atom_id res chain seq x y z
N MET A 1 -27.18 8.47 -12.39
CA MET A 1 -27.28 8.77 -10.93
C MET A 1 -27.54 10.26 -10.77
N ILE A 2 -28.49 10.63 -9.90
CA ILE A 2 -28.88 12.02 -9.66
C ILE A 2 -28.71 12.30 -8.16
N HIS A 3 -28.06 13.40 -7.81
CA HIS A 3 -28.07 13.91 -6.44
C HIS A 3 -29.50 14.42 -6.16
N GLY A 4 -30.13 13.91 -5.12
CA GLY A 4 -31.50 14.31 -4.79
C GLY A 4 -31.60 15.83 -4.56
N PRO A 5 -32.68 16.47 -4.95
CA PRO A 5 -32.85 17.89 -4.71
C PRO A 5 -32.65 18.26 -3.23
N CYS A 6 -31.85 19.27 -3.00
CA CYS A 6 -31.51 19.80 -1.69
C CYS A 6 -31.53 21.33 -1.74
N GLY A 7 -31.06 22.02 -0.72
CA GLY A 7 -31.10 23.48 -0.64
C GLY A 7 -32.50 23.96 -0.38
N THR A 8 -32.97 24.87 -1.21
CA THR A 8 -34.33 25.46 -1.10
C THR A 8 -35.46 24.45 -1.27
N PHE A 9 -35.21 23.40 -2.05
CA PHE A 9 -36.18 22.34 -2.34
C PHE A 9 -36.31 21.32 -1.20
N ASN A 10 -35.22 21.05 -0.47
CA ASN A 10 -35.23 20.15 0.69
C ASN A 10 -34.12 20.55 1.66
N ARG A 11 -34.47 21.34 2.65
CA ARG A 11 -33.55 21.84 3.68
C ARG A 11 -33.13 20.76 4.69
N SER A 12 -33.94 19.73 4.86
CA SER A 12 -33.66 18.58 5.76
C SER A 12 -32.92 17.43 5.09
N SER A 13 -32.44 17.61 3.85
CA SER A 13 -31.68 16.58 3.15
C SER A 13 -30.38 16.23 3.91
N PRO A 14 -29.97 14.95 3.97
CA PRO A 14 -28.75 14.53 4.68
C PRO A 14 -27.45 15.19 4.20
N CYS A 15 -27.45 15.78 3.00
CA CYS A 15 -26.31 16.52 2.47
C CYS A 15 -26.25 17.99 2.94
N MET A 16 -27.25 18.47 3.66
CA MET A 16 -27.30 19.86 4.10
C MET A 16 -26.58 20.07 5.43
N SER A 17 -25.73 21.09 5.49
CA SER A 17 -25.13 21.62 6.72
C SER A 17 -25.05 23.13 6.61
N ASP A 18 -25.47 23.83 7.66
CA ASP A 18 -25.46 25.31 7.72
C ASP A 18 -26.15 25.97 6.52
N GLY A 19 -27.26 25.39 6.06
CA GLY A 19 -28.05 25.90 4.96
C GLY A 19 -27.47 25.67 3.56
N LYS A 20 -26.32 24.96 3.46
CA LYS A 20 -25.64 24.68 2.20
C LYS A 20 -25.47 23.16 1.98
N CYS A 21 -25.45 22.75 0.72
CA CYS A 21 -25.16 21.37 0.37
C CYS A 21 -23.65 21.10 0.53
N THR A 22 -23.27 20.15 1.38
CA THR A 22 -21.86 19.75 1.61
C THR A 22 -21.20 19.16 0.37
N LYS A 23 -21.98 18.76 -0.63
CA LYS A 23 -21.50 18.24 -1.92
C LYS A 23 -21.55 19.31 -3.03
N ASN A 24 -21.93 20.57 -2.70
CA ASN A 24 -22.04 21.69 -3.62
C ASN A 24 -22.95 21.39 -4.83
N PHE A 25 -24.14 20.83 -4.60
CA PHE A 25 -25.17 20.69 -5.63
C PHE A 25 -26.23 21.79 -5.46
N PRO A 26 -26.82 22.27 -6.57
CA PRO A 26 -26.50 21.94 -7.98
C PRO A 26 -25.13 22.48 -8.39
N LYS A 27 -24.46 21.77 -9.30
CA LYS A 27 -23.20 22.23 -9.91
C LYS A 27 -23.48 23.30 -10.97
N ASP A 28 -22.46 24.05 -11.38
CA ASP A 28 -22.57 25.02 -12.47
C ASP A 28 -22.60 24.32 -13.84
N PHE A 29 -23.22 24.97 -14.83
CA PHE A 29 -23.08 24.57 -16.20
C PHE A 29 -21.67 24.87 -16.70
N THR A 30 -21.08 23.92 -17.43
CA THR A 30 -19.75 24.04 -18.01
C THR A 30 -19.76 23.43 -19.42
N ASN A 31 -19.11 24.09 -20.37
CA ASN A 31 -19.05 23.62 -21.76
C ASN A 31 -18.05 22.50 -21.94
N ASP A 32 -16.98 22.48 -21.14
CA ASP A 32 -15.88 21.52 -21.24
C ASP A 32 -15.51 20.93 -19.88
N THR A 33 -14.90 19.74 -19.89
CA THR A 33 -14.30 19.16 -18.71
C THR A 33 -12.90 19.75 -18.51
N ILE A 34 -12.70 20.43 -17.40
CA ILE A 34 -11.43 21.07 -17.05
C ILE A 34 -10.94 20.56 -15.68
N THR A 35 -9.68 20.79 -15.38
CA THR A 35 -9.12 20.47 -14.07
C THR A 35 -8.98 21.78 -13.26
N ASN A 36 -9.48 21.79 -12.03
CA ASN A 36 -9.26 22.93 -11.13
C ASN A 36 -7.83 23.00 -10.60
N VAL A 37 -7.51 24.07 -9.87
CA VAL A 37 -6.17 24.31 -9.29
C VAL A 37 -5.71 23.17 -8.37
N ASP A 38 -6.64 22.48 -7.71
CA ASP A 38 -6.37 21.34 -6.82
C ASP A 38 -6.26 20.00 -7.56
N GLY A 39 -6.40 19.97 -8.87
CA GLY A 39 -6.37 18.76 -9.67
C GLY A 39 -7.69 17.96 -9.69
N TYR A 40 -8.81 18.55 -9.21
CA TYR A 40 -10.11 17.92 -9.29
C TYR A 40 -10.80 18.25 -10.62
N PRO A 41 -11.47 17.26 -11.26
CA PRO A 41 -12.19 17.51 -12.51
C PRO A 41 -13.46 18.31 -12.26
N ILE A 42 -13.67 19.34 -13.08
CA ILE A 42 -14.94 20.03 -13.25
C ILE A 42 -15.51 19.48 -14.56
N TYR A 43 -16.51 18.61 -14.43
CA TYR A 43 -17.09 17.90 -15.57
C TYR A 43 -17.97 18.81 -16.41
N ARG A 44 -17.92 18.63 -17.73
CA ARG A 44 -18.82 19.28 -18.68
C ARG A 44 -20.30 19.01 -18.31
N ARG A 45 -21.09 20.08 -18.16
CA ARG A 45 -22.51 20.04 -17.85
C ARG A 45 -23.24 20.99 -18.77
N ARG A 46 -23.77 20.47 -19.86
CA ARG A 46 -24.51 21.27 -20.83
C ARG A 46 -25.84 21.74 -20.24
N ASN A 47 -26.18 22.99 -20.49
CA ASN A 47 -27.53 23.46 -20.23
C ASN A 47 -28.52 22.88 -21.29
N PRO A 48 -29.83 22.89 -21.02
CA PRO A 48 -30.85 22.42 -21.97
C PRO A 48 -30.75 23.07 -23.35
N ASP A 49 -30.46 24.39 -23.43
CA ASP A 49 -30.34 25.11 -24.69
C ASP A 49 -29.16 24.67 -25.56
N ASN A 50 -28.13 24.10 -24.92
CA ASN A 50 -26.93 23.57 -25.59
C ASN A 50 -26.90 22.04 -25.66
N GLY A 51 -28.08 21.40 -25.70
CA GLY A 51 -28.23 19.96 -25.83
C GLY A 51 -28.06 19.18 -24.52
N GLY A 52 -28.21 19.84 -23.38
CA GLY A 52 -28.36 19.20 -22.06
C GLY A 52 -29.73 18.53 -21.94
N GLN A 53 -29.82 17.56 -21.01
CA GLN A 53 -31.08 16.90 -20.71
C GLN A 53 -31.66 17.48 -19.43
N SER A 54 -32.99 17.66 -19.40
CA SER A 54 -33.75 17.98 -18.20
C SER A 54 -35.04 17.17 -18.13
N PHE A 55 -35.57 16.98 -16.95
CA PHE A 55 -36.86 16.36 -16.73
C PHE A 55 -37.50 16.90 -15.44
N ILE A 56 -38.82 16.92 -15.43
CA ILE A 56 -39.57 17.35 -14.26
C ILE A 56 -39.81 16.15 -13.35
N LYS A 57 -39.49 16.30 -12.07
CA LYS A 57 -39.77 15.32 -11.04
C LYS A 57 -40.61 15.92 -9.95
N ASN A 58 -41.78 15.33 -9.66
CA ASN A 58 -42.61 15.72 -8.53
C ASN A 58 -42.03 15.20 -7.22
N ILE A 59 -41.72 16.11 -6.30
CA ILE A 59 -41.23 15.79 -4.96
C ILE A 59 -42.01 16.58 -3.96
N SER A 60 -42.70 15.90 -3.05
CA SER A 60 -43.54 16.51 -2.01
C SER A 60 -44.55 17.53 -2.58
N ASN A 61 -45.26 17.17 -3.65
CA ASN A 61 -46.21 17.99 -4.39
C ASN A 61 -45.64 19.26 -5.05
N THR A 62 -44.34 19.31 -5.25
CA THR A 62 -43.66 20.38 -5.97
C THR A 62 -42.97 19.83 -7.20
N ASP A 63 -43.22 20.38 -8.36
CA ASP A 63 -42.52 20.01 -9.60
C ASP A 63 -41.17 20.71 -9.63
N ILE A 64 -40.14 19.89 -9.67
CA ILE A 64 -38.74 20.36 -9.70
C ILE A 64 -38.11 19.96 -11.02
N ASP A 65 -37.56 20.94 -11.70
CA ASP A 65 -36.76 20.69 -12.91
C ASP A 65 -35.36 20.19 -12.52
N ILE A 66 -35.04 18.98 -12.96
CA ILE A 66 -33.76 18.31 -12.72
C ILE A 66 -33.02 18.23 -14.04
N ASP A 67 -31.86 18.85 -14.08
CA ASP A 67 -30.98 18.90 -15.24
C ASP A 67 -29.58 18.34 -14.98
N ASN A 68 -28.65 18.54 -15.90
CA ASN A 68 -27.29 18.03 -15.80
C ASN A 68 -26.50 18.54 -14.58
N ARG A 69 -26.91 19.61 -13.94
CA ARG A 69 -26.29 20.13 -12.70
C ARG A 69 -26.43 19.18 -11.52
N TRP A 70 -27.44 18.32 -11.54
CA TRP A 70 -27.73 17.35 -10.49
C TRP A 70 -27.13 15.97 -10.73
N VAL A 71 -26.49 15.74 -11.88
CA VAL A 71 -25.91 14.44 -12.23
C VAL A 71 -24.64 14.20 -11.41
N VAL A 72 -24.57 13.03 -10.77
CA VAL A 72 -23.36 12.52 -10.12
C VAL A 72 -22.58 11.70 -11.15
N PRO A 73 -21.27 11.92 -11.32
CA PRO A 73 -20.46 11.13 -12.24
C PRO A 73 -20.59 9.63 -11.93
N TYR A 74 -20.85 8.81 -12.97
CA TYR A 74 -21.05 7.36 -12.79
C TYR A 74 -20.78 6.60 -14.07
N SER A 75 -20.58 5.29 -13.96
CA SER A 75 -20.54 4.36 -15.09
C SER A 75 -21.89 3.64 -15.21
N PRO A 76 -22.64 3.82 -16.30
CA PRO A 76 -23.88 3.08 -16.54
C PRO A 76 -23.69 1.56 -16.53
N LEU A 77 -22.56 1.09 -17.06
CA LEU A 77 -22.22 -0.32 -17.10
C LEU A 77 -22.08 -0.88 -15.67
N LEU A 78 -21.23 -0.29 -14.85
CA LEU A 78 -21.01 -0.74 -13.47
C LEU A 78 -22.29 -0.66 -12.63
N SER A 79 -23.02 0.46 -12.73
CA SER A 79 -24.26 0.63 -11.97
C SER A 79 -25.34 -0.40 -12.34
N LYS A 80 -25.44 -0.79 -13.62
CA LYS A 80 -26.37 -1.84 -14.05
C LYS A 80 -25.89 -3.25 -13.68
N THR A 81 -24.60 -3.54 -13.85
CA THR A 81 -24.03 -4.86 -13.56
C THR A 81 -24.19 -5.23 -12.09
N TYR A 82 -23.93 -4.28 -11.20
CA TYR A 82 -23.96 -4.52 -9.76
C TYR A 82 -25.26 -4.07 -9.10
N ASN A 83 -26.21 -3.51 -9.86
CA ASN A 83 -27.44 -2.93 -9.35
C ASN A 83 -27.20 -1.98 -8.16
N ALA A 84 -26.20 -1.13 -8.27
CA ALA A 84 -25.68 -0.29 -7.20
C ALA A 84 -25.43 1.15 -7.63
N HIS A 85 -25.46 2.06 -6.67
CA HIS A 85 -25.05 3.46 -6.87
C HIS A 85 -23.52 3.53 -6.79
N ILE A 86 -22.86 3.59 -7.95
CA ILE A 86 -21.41 3.64 -8.06
C ILE A 86 -20.99 4.99 -8.63
N ASN A 87 -20.35 5.81 -7.80
CA ASN A 87 -19.72 7.05 -8.26
C ASN A 87 -18.40 6.72 -8.94
N VAL A 88 -18.17 7.30 -10.11
CA VAL A 88 -16.93 7.11 -10.89
C VAL A 88 -16.42 8.49 -11.28
N GLU A 89 -15.24 8.84 -10.80
CA GLU A 89 -14.62 10.12 -11.08
C GLU A 89 -13.22 9.96 -11.66
N PHE A 90 -12.83 10.90 -12.51
CA PHE A 90 -11.47 10.95 -13.05
C PHE A 90 -10.50 11.41 -11.94
N CYS A 91 -9.42 10.65 -11.75
CA CYS A 91 -8.41 10.92 -10.76
C CYS A 91 -7.17 11.56 -11.41
N SER A 92 -7.05 12.89 -11.34
CA SER A 92 -5.90 13.64 -11.85
C SER A 92 -5.04 14.26 -10.72
N SER A 93 -5.45 14.07 -9.46
CA SER A 93 -4.76 14.67 -8.32
C SER A 93 -3.82 13.68 -7.62
N VAL A 94 -2.60 14.12 -7.31
CA VAL A 94 -1.65 13.37 -6.48
C VAL A 94 -2.23 13.07 -5.08
N LYS A 95 -3.08 13.95 -4.55
CA LYS A 95 -3.80 13.71 -3.27
C LYS A 95 -4.70 12.49 -3.34
N SER A 96 -5.43 12.32 -4.45
CA SER A 96 -6.29 11.16 -4.67
C SER A 96 -5.48 9.87 -4.85
N ILE A 97 -4.36 9.92 -5.57
CA ILE A 97 -3.43 8.78 -5.71
C ILE A 97 -2.89 8.36 -4.34
N LYS A 98 -2.49 9.34 -3.50
CA LYS A 98 -2.02 9.07 -2.14
C LYS A 98 -3.10 8.39 -1.28
N TYR A 99 -4.35 8.81 -1.41
CA TYR A 99 -5.49 8.20 -0.73
C TYR A 99 -5.70 6.74 -1.16
N ILE A 100 -5.75 6.49 -2.48
CA ILE A 100 -5.89 5.13 -3.06
C ILE A 100 -4.73 4.25 -2.59
N CYS A 101 -3.49 4.71 -2.70
CA CYS A 101 -2.32 3.96 -2.26
C CYS A 101 -2.36 3.63 -0.77
N LYS A 102 -2.81 4.57 0.07
CA LYS A 102 -2.92 4.36 1.51
C LYS A 102 -3.89 3.22 1.84
N TYR A 103 -5.06 3.19 1.22
CA TYR A 103 -6.08 2.18 1.51
C TYR A 103 -5.79 0.84 0.85
N VAL A 104 -5.29 0.83 -0.38
CA VAL A 104 -4.93 -0.40 -1.10
C VAL A 104 -3.74 -1.10 -0.46
N HIS A 105 -2.73 -0.35 0.01
CA HIS A 105 -1.54 -0.94 0.61
C HIS A 105 -1.67 -1.27 2.10
N LYS A 106 -2.51 -0.53 2.82
CA LYS A 106 -2.69 -0.73 4.26
C LYS A 106 -3.52 -1.96 4.59
N GLY A 107 -4.33 -2.43 3.65
CA GLY A 107 -5.31 -3.50 3.88
C GLY A 107 -6.51 -3.03 4.71
N SER A 108 -7.36 -3.97 5.10
CA SER A 108 -8.44 -3.68 6.04
C SER A 108 -7.87 -3.47 7.44
N ASP A 109 -8.29 -2.40 8.12
CA ASP A 109 -7.99 -2.24 9.53
C ASP A 109 -8.67 -3.40 10.29
N MET A 110 -7.96 -4.01 11.26
CA MET A 110 -8.54 -5.06 12.10
C MET A 110 -9.73 -4.50 12.87
N ALA A 111 -10.85 -5.23 12.86
CA ALA A 111 -11.97 -4.90 13.72
C ALA A 111 -11.64 -5.32 15.15
N VAL A 112 -11.69 -4.38 16.08
CA VAL A 112 -11.55 -4.67 17.51
C VAL A 112 -12.96 -4.80 18.07
N PHE A 113 -13.29 -5.97 18.65
CA PHE A 113 -14.53 -6.19 19.37
C PHE A 113 -14.32 -5.98 20.84
N ARG A 114 -15.22 -5.24 21.43
CA ARG A 114 -15.41 -5.22 22.88
C ARG A 114 -16.76 -5.90 23.16
N VAL A 115 -16.72 -7.01 23.85
CA VAL A 115 -17.93 -7.59 24.44
C VAL A 115 -18.22 -6.82 25.70
N GLU A 116 -19.18 -5.92 25.67
CA GLU A 116 -19.65 -5.26 26.88
C GLU A 116 -20.63 -6.21 27.60
N ASN A 117 -20.25 -6.63 28.81
CA ASN A 117 -21.22 -7.21 29.73
C ASN A 117 -22.24 -6.11 30.07
N THR A 118 -23.51 -6.36 29.86
CA THR A 118 -24.61 -5.48 30.21
C THR A 118 -24.82 -5.31 31.73
N ASN A 119 -23.77 -5.47 32.53
CA ASN A 119 -23.83 -5.14 33.94
C ASN A 119 -23.90 -3.63 34.12
N VAL A 120 -24.98 -3.19 34.75
CA VAL A 120 -25.39 -1.79 35.02
C VAL A 120 -24.34 -0.96 35.81
N ASN A 121 -23.23 -1.56 36.20
CA ASN A 121 -22.16 -0.94 37.02
C ASN A 121 -20.84 -0.74 36.28
N ALA A 122 -20.81 -0.75 34.92
CA ALA A 122 -19.62 -0.42 34.16
C ALA A 122 -19.27 1.07 34.33
N PRO A 123 -18.00 1.43 34.58
CA PRO A 123 -17.60 2.83 34.70
C PRO A 123 -17.91 3.57 33.39
N PRO A 124 -18.35 4.84 33.47
CA PRO A 124 -18.70 5.61 32.27
C PRO A 124 -17.50 5.73 31.33
N VAL A 125 -17.76 5.52 30.04
CA VAL A 125 -16.74 5.70 29.00
C VAL A 125 -16.14 7.09 29.13
N ASN A 126 -14.83 7.17 29.29
CA ASN A 126 -14.12 8.44 29.41
C ASN A 126 -14.28 9.22 28.09
N LYS A 127 -15.11 10.27 28.10
CA LYS A 127 -15.40 11.11 26.93
C LYS A 127 -14.18 11.89 26.41
N ASN A 128 -13.06 11.85 27.13
CA ASN A 128 -11.82 12.52 26.75
C ASN A 128 -10.83 11.56 26.05
N ASP A 129 -11.19 10.31 25.85
CA ASP A 129 -10.38 9.36 25.10
C ASP A 129 -10.76 9.45 23.61
N GLU A 130 -10.00 10.23 22.86
CA GLU A 130 -10.19 10.43 21.41
C GLU A 130 -10.09 9.12 20.62
N ILE A 131 -9.28 8.15 21.08
CA ILE A 131 -9.12 6.84 20.43
C ILE A 131 -10.39 6.03 20.60
N THR A 132 -10.93 5.98 21.81
CA THR A 132 -12.19 5.28 22.10
C THR A 132 -13.36 5.94 21.39
N LEU A 133 -13.43 7.28 21.36
CA LEU A 133 -14.47 8.02 20.63
C LEU A 133 -14.37 7.78 19.11
N TYR A 134 -13.18 7.73 18.54
CA TYR A 134 -12.96 7.41 17.13
C TYR A 134 -13.40 5.98 16.79
N GLN A 135 -13.13 5.02 17.66
CA GLN A 135 -13.54 3.62 17.49
C GLN A 135 -15.06 3.43 17.61
N ILE A 136 -15.70 4.12 18.57
CA ILE A 136 -17.15 4.05 18.78
C ILE A 136 -17.92 4.81 17.70
N GLY A 137 -17.41 5.95 17.24
CA GLY A 137 -18.08 6.79 16.25
C GLY A 137 -18.06 6.25 14.81
N ARG A 138 -17.29 5.22 14.52
CA ARG A 138 -17.19 4.64 13.18
C ARG A 138 -18.27 3.58 13.00
N TYR A 139 -19.32 3.93 12.26
CA TYR A 139 -20.31 2.94 11.83
C TYR A 139 -19.66 1.95 10.85
N ILE A 140 -19.65 0.68 11.22
CA ILE A 140 -19.24 -0.43 10.36
C ILE A 140 -20.49 -1.25 10.06
N SER A 141 -20.83 -1.42 8.78
CA SER A 141 -21.95 -2.27 8.37
C SER A 141 -21.70 -3.73 8.77
N SER A 142 -22.75 -4.50 8.99
CA SER A 142 -22.64 -5.92 9.35
C SER A 142 -21.79 -6.71 8.36
N ASN A 143 -21.95 -6.45 7.06
CA ASN A 143 -21.16 -7.10 6.00
C ASN A 143 -19.68 -6.74 6.09
N GLU A 144 -19.35 -5.47 6.33
CA GLU A 144 -17.96 -5.03 6.49
C GLU A 144 -17.36 -5.59 7.79
N ALA A 145 -18.13 -5.70 8.86
CA ALA A 145 -17.70 -6.31 10.10
C ALA A 145 -17.34 -7.78 9.90
N VAL A 146 -18.23 -8.57 9.28
CA VAL A 146 -17.97 -9.99 8.95
C VAL A 146 -16.72 -10.13 8.09
N TRP A 147 -16.56 -9.30 7.05
CA TRP A 147 -15.38 -9.32 6.19
C TRP A 147 -14.08 -9.09 6.95
N ARG A 148 -14.10 -8.16 7.90
CA ARG A 148 -12.93 -7.84 8.74
C ARG A 148 -12.63 -8.92 9.77
N ILE A 149 -13.67 -9.51 10.37
CA ILE A 149 -13.52 -10.58 11.38
C ILE A 149 -12.84 -11.80 10.77
N PHE A 150 -13.31 -12.23 9.61
CA PHE A 150 -12.75 -13.40 8.92
C PHE A 150 -11.45 -13.09 8.17
N GLY A 151 -11.03 -11.83 8.11
CA GLY A 151 -9.77 -11.44 7.47
C GLY A 151 -9.72 -11.74 5.97
N PHE A 152 -10.87 -11.71 5.29
CA PHE A 152 -10.88 -11.90 3.85
C PHE A 152 -10.05 -10.85 3.14
N PRO A 153 -9.26 -11.22 2.12
CA PRO A 153 -8.51 -10.25 1.33
C PRO A 153 -9.48 -9.33 0.59
N ILE A 154 -9.26 -8.03 0.70
CA ILE A 154 -10.06 -6.99 0.01
C ILE A 154 -9.45 -6.58 -1.33
N HIS A 155 -8.27 -7.06 -1.63
CA HIS A 155 -7.58 -6.81 -2.90
C HIS A 155 -6.65 -7.97 -3.23
N GLU A 156 -6.48 -8.19 -4.51
CA GLU A 156 -5.44 -9.07 -5.04
C GLU A 156 -4.35 -8.20 -5.69
N ARG A 157 -3.16 -8.76 -5.75
CA ARG A 157 -2.02 -8.13 -6.43
C ARG A 157 -1.53 -9.01 -7.54
N ASP A 158 -1.57 -8.48 -8.75
CA ASP A 158 -0.92 -9.09 -9.89
C ASP A 158 0.07 -8.07 -10.50
N PRO A 159 1.34 -8.35 -10.46
CA PRO A 159 2.01 -9.54 -9.91
C PRO A 159 1.98 -9.62 -8.37
N ALA A 160 2.06 -10.84 -7.84
CA ALA A 160 2.19 -11.08 -6.41
C ALA A 160 3.45 -10.40 -5.86
N VAL A 161 3.33 -9.73 -4.71
CA VAL A 161 4.44 -9.03 -4.07
C VAL A 161 4.82 -9.72 -2.77
N VAL A 162 6.05 -10.20 -2.67
CA VAL A 162 6.60 -10.84 -1.47
C VAL A 162 7.48 -9.83 -0.72
N GLN A 163 7.16 -9.60 0.55
CA GLN A 163 7.98 -8.75 1.40
C GLN A 163 9.25 -9.48 1.84
N LEU A 164 10.39 -8.85 1.62
CA LEU A 164 11.72 -9.38 1.93
C LEU A 164 12.31 -8.64 3.12
N ALA A 165 12.65 -9.39 4.17
CA ALA A 165 13.18 -8.85 5.41
C ALA A 165 14.57 -8.24 5.22
N VAL A 166 14.86 -7.17 5.97
CA VAL A 166 16.21 -6.60 6.10
C VAL A 166 16.48 -6.39 7.59
N HIS A 167 17.54 -6.98 8.08
CA HIS A 167 18.01 -6.82 9.46
C HIS A 167 19.52 -7.15 9.52
N LEU A 168 20.21 -6.61 10.48
CA LEU A 168 21.59 -6.96 10.76
C LEU A 168 21.69 -8.40 11.28
N GLU A 169 22.90 -8.94 11.33
CA GLU A 169 23.18 -10.23 11.95
C GLU A 169 22.64 -10.25 13.38
N ASN A 170 21.86 -11.27 13.72
CA ASN A 170 21.13 -11.40 14.98
C ASN A 170 20.16 -10.24 15.34
N GLY A 171 19.90 -9.35 14.40
CA GLY A 171 18.99 -8.19 14.56
C GLY A 171 17.55 -8.43 14.08
N GLN A 172 17.16 -9.67 13.82
CA GLN A 172 15.79 -10.00 13.41
C GLN A 172 14.78 -9.74 14.56
N ARG A 173 13.59 -9.28 14.18
CA ARG A 173 12.52 -9.07 15.13
C ARG A 173 11.97 -10.42 15.60
N VAL A 174 11.99 -10.65 16.92
CA VAL A 174 11.50 -11.87 17.55
C VAL A 174 10.27 -11.55 18.39
N TYR A 175 9.21 -12.33 18.20
CA TYR A 175 8.02 -12.30 19.05
C TYR A 175 8.06 -13.51 19.97
N PHE A 176 7.91 -13.31 21.27
CA PHE A 176 7.98 -14.37 22.28
C PHE A 176 6.97 -14.14 23.38
N THR A 177 6.58 -15.22 24.06
CA THR A 177 5.90 -15.23 25.36
C THR A 177 6.92 -15.51 26.44
N ASN A 178 6.57 -15.29 27.72
CA ASN A 178 7.47 -15.58 28.84
C ASN A 178 7.99 -17.03 28.81
N GLU A 179 7.17 -17.98 28.36
CA GLU A 179 7.51 -19.40 28.26
C GLU A 179 8.48 -19.71 27.11
N THR A 180 8.39 -18.96 26.00
CA THR A 180 9.18 -19.21 24.80
C THR A 180 10.39 -18.29 24.66
N ALA A 181 10.63 -17.38 25.62
CA ALA A 181 11.66 -16.35 25.53
C ALA A 181 13.06 -16.94 25.38
N ILE A 182 13.42 -17.94 26.20
CA ILE A 182 14.75 -18.59 26.19
C ILE A 182 14.95 -19.36 24.89
N ASP A 183 13.97 -20.17 24.47
CA ASP A 183 14.06 -20.92 23.22
C ASP A 183 14.23 -19.99 22.02
N ARG A 184 13.47 -18.89 21.98
CA ARG A 184 13.55 -17.89 20.90
C ARG A 184 14.86 -17.08 20.91
N ALA A 185 15.51 -16.94 22.06
CA ALA A 185 16.82 -16.30 22.17
C ALA A 185 17.92 -17.22 21.62
N ILE A 186 17.82 -18.54 21.90
CA ILE A 186 18.79 -19.54 21.43
C ILE A 186 18.55 -19.87 19.95
N ASN A 187 17.28 -20.04 19.55
CA ASN A 187 16.86 -20.42 18.21
C ASN A 187 16.00 -19.30 17.58
N PRO A 188 16.61 -18.20 17.12
CA PRO A 188 15.85 -17.10 16.54
C PRO A 188 15.14 -17.57 15.26
N PRO A 189 13.94 -17.00 14.97
CA PRO A 189 13.16 -17.44 13.82
C PRO A 189 13.88 -17.12 12.50
N LYS A 190 13.80 -18.05 11.58
CA LYS A 190 14.29 -17.90 10.22
C LYS A 190 13.56 -16.76 9.50
N THR A 191 14.29 -15.95 8.75
CA THR A 191 13.76 -14.85 7.95
C THR A 191 14.00 -15.12 6.46
N THR A 192 13.30 -14.37 5.61
CA THR A 192 13.55 -14.45 4.15
C THR A 192 15.00 -14.15 3.79
N LEU A 193 15.70 -13.31 4.60
CA LEU A 193 17.10 -12.96 4.38
C LEU A 193 18.05 -14.09 4.80
N THR A 194 17.90 -14.62 6.01
CA THR A 194 18.76 -15.72 6.48
C THR A 194 18.59 -16.95 5.61
N GLU A 195 17.38 -17.26 5.19
CA GLU A 195 17.12 -18.38 4.29
C GLU A 195 17.57 -18.11 2.83
N PHE A 196 17.75 -16.86 2.43
CA PHE A 196 18.39 -16.55 1.15
C PHE A 196 19.87 -16.92 1.18
N PHE A 197 20.58 -16.64 2.26
CA PHE A 197 21.95 -17.11 2.43
C PHE A 197 22.02 -18.63 2.45
N GLU A 198 21.14 -19.31 3.19
CA GLU A 198 21.07 -20.77 3.20
C GLU A 198 20.78 -21.34 1.80
N LEU A 199 19.87 -20.72 1.05
CA LEU A 199 19.59 -21.11 -0.33
C LEU A 199 20.83 -20.97 -1.21
N CYS A 200 21.60 -19.89 -1.09
CA CYS A 200 22.84 -19.68 -1.84
C CYS A 200 23.94 -20.65 -1.42
N ASN A 201 23.96 -21.11 -0.17
CA ASN A 201 24.91 -22.09 0.34
C ASN A 201 24.62 -23.54 -0.09
N ARG A 202 23.46 -23.84 -0.68
CA ARG A 202 23.15 -25.18 -1.16
C ARG A 202 24.12 -25.61 -2.24
N ALA A 203 24.53 -26.89 -2.18
CA ALA A 203 25.44 -27.47 -3.15
C ALA A 203 24.77 -27.98 -4.45
N ASP A 204 23.43 -27.91 -4.51
CA ASP A 204 22.61 -28.34 -5.65
C ASP A 204 22.49 -27.26 -6.74
N ASP A 205 21.86 -27.64 -7.86
CA ASP A 205 21.61 -26.73 -8.99
C ASP A 205 20.79 -25.49 -8.59
N PHE A 206 19.90 -25.63 -7.62
CA PHE A 206 19.09 -24.52 -7.12
C PHE A 206 19.96 -23.50 -6.37
N GLY A 207 20.91 -23.95 -5.56
CA GLY A 207 21.88 -23.09 -4.89
C GLY A 207 22.82 -22.41 -5.90
N ALA A 208 23.30 -23.15 -6.88
CA ALA A 208 24.10 -22.58 -7.97
C ALA A 208 23.34 -21.48 -8.72
N PHE A 209 22.07 -21.69 -9.03
CA PHE A 209 21.22 -20.70 -9.66
C PHE A 209 20.92 -19.51 -8.73
N ALA A 210 20.66 -19.77 -7.44
CA ALA A 210 20.37 -18.71 -6.47
C ALA A 210 21.54 -17.73 -6.32
N ARG A 211 22.78 -18.20 -6.44
CA ARG A 211 23.97 -17.33 -6.44
C ARG A 211 24.03 -16.33 -7.59
N THR A 212 23.27 -16.54 -8.66
CA THR A 212 23.17 -15.58 -9.78
C THR A 212 22.11 -14.51 -9.56
N LEU A 213 21.28 -14.64 -8.52
CA LEU A 213 20.14 -13.77 -8.28
C LEU A 213 20.46 -12.65 -7.30
N LEU A 214 19.84 -11.49 -7.54
CA LEU A 214 19.65 -10.47 -6.50
C LEU A 214 18.59 -10.94 -5.51
N TYR A 215 18.69 -10.51 -4.26
CA TYR A 215 17.71 -10.83 -3.23
C TYR A 215 16.27 -10.51 -3.64
N SER A 216 16.06 -9.37 -4.32
CA SER A 216 14.74 -8.95 -4.84
C SER A 216 14.18 -9.88 -5.93
N GLN A 217 15.01 -10.67 -6.59
CA GLN A 217 14.62 -11.57 -7.67
C GLN A 217 14.19 -12.96 -7.19
N VAL A 218 14.56 -13.34 -5.95
CA VAL A 218 14.31 -14.67 -5.38
C VAL A 218 12.82 -15.08 -5.48
N PRO A 219 11.82 -14.22 -5.16
CA PRO A 219 10.41 -14.62 -5.24
C PRO A 219 9.92 -14.98 -6.64
N ARG A 220 10.65 -14.61 -7.68
CA ARG A 220 10.31 -15.02 -9.05
C ARG A 220 10.46 -16.52 -9.26
N TYR A 221 11.44 -17.13 -8.60
CA TYR A 221 11.87 -18.51 -8.82
C TYR A 221 11.57 -19.42 -7.64
N PHE A 222 11.48 -18.84 -6.44
CA PHE A 222 11.26 -19.58 -5.21
C PHE A 222 10.03 -19.03 -4.48
N THR A 223 9.34 -19.92 -3.76
CA THR A 223 8.16 -19.56 -2.94
C THR A 223 8.55 -19.62 -1.47
N TRP A 224 8.15 -18.61 -0.71
CA TRP A 224 8.32 -18.58 0.73
C TRP A 224 7.27 -19.48 1.38
N ALA A 225 7.71 -20.61 1.95
CA ALA A 225 6.83 -21.60 2.54
C ALA A 225 6.46 -21.28 4.00
N GLN A 226 5.41 -21.91 4.51
CA GLN A 226 5.05 -21.83 5.93
C GLN A 226 6.16 -22.36 6.86
N THR A 227 6.95 -23.31 6.37
CA THR A 227 8.16 -23.86 7.04
C THR A 227 9.30 -22.84 7.18
N LYS A 228 9.09 -21.59 6.72
CA LYS A 228 10.10 -20.54 6.71
C LYS A 228 11.36 -20.90 5.90
N GLN A 229 11.14 -21.44 4.71
CA GLN A 229 12.20 -21.80 3.77
C GLN A 229 11.84 -21.39 2.34
N TRP A 230 12.83 -21.15 1.51
CA TRP A 230 12.66 -20.95 0.08
C TRP A 230 12.54 -22.30 -0.64
N ILE A 231 11.41 -22.54 -1.29
CA ILE A 231 11.13 -23.77 -2.03
C ILE A 231 11.07 -23.44 -3.53
N PRO A 232 11.69 -24.24 -4.43
CA PRO A 232 11.61 -24.05 -5.87
C PRO A 232 10.17 -24.02 -6.36
N ARG A 233 9.84 -23.10 -7.26
CA ARG A 233 8.51 -23.03 -7.87
C ARG A 233 8.30 -24.24 -8.80
N LYS A 234 7.09 -24.80 -8.73
CA LYS A 234 6.66 -25.93 -9.56
C LYS A 234 5.73 -25.52 -10.70
N GLN A 235 5.36 -24.24 -10.77
CA GLN A 235 4.43 -23.68 -11.76
C GLN A 235 4.96 -22.37 -12.31
N GLY A 236 4.70 -22.11 -13.60
CA GLY A 236 5.14 -20.94 -14.34
C GLY A 236 5.88 -21.31 -15.63
N SER A 237 6.69 -20.40 -16.13
CA SER A 237 7.54 -20.66 -17.30
C SER A 237 8.79 -21.43 -16.87
N PRO A 238 9.23 -22.49 -17.57
CA PRO A 238 10.46 -23.19 -17.25
C PRO A 238 11.68 -22.28 -17.36
N VAL A 239 12.72 -22.59 -16.59
CA VAL A 239 14.01 -21.88 -16.58
C VAL A 239 15.07 -22.74 -17.23
N ASP A 240 15.57 -22.33 -18.38
CA ASP A 240 16.55 -23.12 -19.16
C ASP A 240 17.86 -23.40 -18.39
N ALA A 241 18.29 -22.46 -17.55
CA ALA A 241 19.51 -22.54 -16.77
C ALA A 241 19.41 -23.46 -15.54
N CYS A 242 18.20 -23.90 -15.14
CA CYS A 242 18.02 -24.73 -13.95
C CYS A 242 16.84 -25.69 -14.16
N PRO A 243 17.10 -26.97 -14.42
CA PRO A 243 16.05 -27.97 -14.59
C PRO A 243 15.12 -28.06 -13.37
N ASN A 244 13.82 -28.26 -13.61
CA ASN A 244 12.76 -28.32 -12.58
C ASN A 244 12.54 -27.03 -11.78
N LEU A 245 13.07 -25.90 -12.25
CA LEU A 245 12.76 -24.57 -11.71
C LEU A 245 11.84 -23.82 -12.67
N PHE A 246 10.85 -23.13 -12.10
CA PHE A 246 9.87 -22.36 -12.87
C PHE A 246 9.90 -20.89 -12.44
N LYS A 247 9.67 -20.00 -13.40
CA LYS A 247 9.64 -18.56 -13.21
C LYS A 247 8.20 -18.05 -13.19
N SER A 248 7.89 -17.17 -12.25
CA SER A 248 6.64 -16.40 -12.21
C SER A 248 6.91 -14.90 -12.38
N ASN A 249 5.85 -14.09 -12.42
CA ASN A 249 5.91 -12.62 -12.41
C ASN A 249 6.02 -12.01 -11.00
N ALA A 250 6.15 -12.83 -9.94
CA ALA A 250 6.22 -12.36 -8.57
C ALA A 250 7.39 -11.38 -8.34
N LEU A 251 7.12 -10.33 -7.55
CA LEU A 251 8.08 -9.28 -7.23
C LEU A 251 8.55 -9.40 -5.78
N GLY A 252 9.86 -9.31 -5.56
CA GLY A 252 10.45 -9.18 -4.24
C GLY A 252 10.54 -7.70 -3.85
N ARG A 253 9.84 -7.32 -2.78
CA ARG A 253 9.94 -5.98 -2.21
C ARG A 253 10.85 -6.00 -0.98
N VAL A 254 12.06 -5.53 -1.15
CA VAL A 254 13.02 -5.38 -0.05
C VAL A 254 12.53 -4.32 0.92
N PHE A 255 12.44 -4.65 2.20
CA PHE A 255 11.91 -3.77 3.23
C PHE A 255 12.66 -2.42 3.25
N THR A 256 11.91 -1.33 3.41
CA THR A 256 12.49 0.02 3.48
C THR A 256 13.09 0.26 4.86
N VAL A 257 14.36 0.68 4.88
CA VAL A 257 15.09 1.00 6.11
C VAL A 257 15.26 2.51 6.21
N ASN A 258 15.05 3.07 7.40
CA ASN A 258 15.28 4.48 7.64
C ASN A 258 16.79 4.78 7.54
N PRO A 259 17.23 5.83 6.82
CA PRO A 259 18.65 6.21 6.71
C PRO A 259 19.36 6.46 8.05
N ARG A 260 18.60 6.79 9.11
CA ARG A 260 19.15 6.92 10.47
C ARG A 260 19.65 5.60 11.06
N GLN A 261 19.18 4.46 10.54
CA GLN A 261 19.68 3.12 10.88
C GLN A 261 20.82 2.78 9.91
N THR A 262 21.92 3.47 10.03
CA THR A 262 23.01 3.54 9.05
C THR A 262 23.47 2.18 8.53
N GLU A 263 23.93 1.26 9.38
CA GLU A 263 24.42 -0.04 8.94
C GLU A 263 23.34 -0.91 8.28
N CYS A 264 22.13 -0.90 8.81
CA CYS A 264 21.01 -1.62 8.19
C CYS A 264 20.61 -1.02 6.83
N PHE A 265 20.71 0.30 6.69
CA PHE A 265 20.47 1.00 5.42
C PHE A 265 21.51 0.60 4.37
N TYR A 266 22.80 0.58 4.73
CA TYR A 266 23.86 0.16 3.80
C TYR A 266 23.77 -1.34 3.46
N LEU A 267 23.42 -2.19 4.43
CA LEU A 267 23.10 -3.59 4.14
C LEU A 267 22.00 -3.71 3.08
N ARG A 268 20.93 -2.90 3.21
CA ARG A 268 19.86 -2.89 2.21
C ARG A 268 20.37 -2.49 0.82
N LEU A 269 21.27 -1.49 0.72
CA LEU A 269 21.87 -1.10 -0.56
C LEU A 269 22.67 -2.26 -1.18
N LEU A 270 23.45 -2.98 -0.39
CA LEU A 270 24.17 -4.16 -0.86
C LEU A 270 23.21 -5.25 -1.33
N LEU A 271 22.15 -5.56 -0.58
CA LEU A 271 21.17 -6.60 -0.94
C LEU A 271 20.44 -6.36 -2.26
N VAL A 272 20.34 -5.12 -2.71
CA VAL A 272 19.72 -4.79 -4.01
C VAL A 272 20.74 -4.71 -5.16
N ASN A 273 22.04 -4.78 -4.88
CA ASN A 273 23.10 -4.65 -5.87
C ASN A 273 24.03 -5.88 -5.95
N VAL A 274 24.15 -6.66 -4.87
CA VAL A 274 25.03 -7.82 -4.81
C VAL A 274 24.26 -9.11 -5.06
N THR A 275 24.71 -9.94 -5.99
CA THR A 275 24.10 -11.23 -6.32
C THR A 275 24.63 -12.33 -5.42
N GLY A 276 23.72 -13.22 -4.98
CA GLY A 276 24.03 -14.49 -4.34
C GLY A 276 24.99 -14.50 -3.15
N PRO A 277 24.90 -13.54 -2.21
CA PRO A 277 25.76 -13.55 -1.05
C PRO A 277 25.49 -14.77 -0.17
N LEU A 278 26.55 -15.36 0.39
CA LEU A 278 26.48 -16.58 1.21
C LEU A 278 26.26 -16.28 2.70
N SER A 279 26.55 -15.06 3.15
CA SER A 279 26.44 -14.67 4.56
C SER A 279 26.45 -13.14 4.72
N PHE A 280 26.21 -12.67 5.94
CA PHE A 280 26.41 -11.26 6.32
C PHE A 280 27.87 -10.80 6.21
N GLN A 281 28.81 -11.70 6.28
CA GLN A 281 30.23 -11.41 6.06
C GLN A 281 30.54 -11.33 4.56
N ASP A 282 30.04 -12.31 3.80
CA ASP A 282 30.31 -12.41 2.37
C ASP A 282 29.75 -11.21 1.59
N ILE A 283 28.58 -10.68 1.96
CA ILE A 283 28.00 -9.49 1.32
C ILE A 283 28.87 -8.22 1.49
N ARG A 284 29.79 -8.19 2.47
CA ARG A 284 30.77 -7.11 2.68
C ARG A 284 32.11 -7.38 1.96
N LYS A 285 32.19 -8.43 1.18
CA LYS A 285 33.41 -8.78 0.40
C LYS A 285 33.28 -8.20 -1.02
N VAL A 286 34.14 -7.25 -1.34
CA VAL A 286 34.16 -6.57 -2.64
C VAL A 286 35.54 -6.81 -3.30
N ASN A 287 35.53 -7.31 -4.51
CA ASN A 287 36.75 -7.59 -5.28
C ASN A 287 37.83 -8.42 -4.51
N GLY A 288 37.36 -9.36 -3.69
CA GLY A 288 38.22 -10.22 -2.87
C GLY A 288 38.65 -9.62 -1.53
N GLN A 289 38.39 -8.33 -1.29
CA GLN A 289 38.72 -7.65 -0.03
C GLN A 289 37.51 -7.68 0.92
N GLN A 290 37.75 -8.05 2.19
CA GLN A 290 36.75 -8.04 3.24
C GLN A 290 36.71 -6.68 3.93
N TYR A 291 35.50 -6.06 4.00
CA TYR A 291 35.26 -4.80 4.70
C TYR A 291 34.61 -5.03 6.07
N THR A 292 34.89 -4.17 7.03
CA THR A 292 34.38 -4.27 8.40
C THR A 292 32.93 -3.75 8.51
N THR A 293 32.61 -2.69 7.77
CA THR A 293 31.27 -2.08 7.78
C THR A 293 30.56 -2.25 6.44
N TYR A 294 29.23 -2.23 6.45
CA TYR A 294 28.45 -2.22 5.20
C TYR A 294 28.62 -0.92 4.45
N LYS A 295 28.88 0.19 5.15
CA LYS A 295 29.17 1.50 4.53
C LYS A 295 30.42 1.42 3.66
N ASP A 296 31.54 0.89 4.18
CA ASP A 296 32.80 0.79 3.44
C ASP A 296 32.66 -0.12 2.21
N ALA A 297 31.91 -1.21 2.34
CA ALA A 297 31.60 -2.07 1.20
C ALA A 297 30.76 -1.35 0.13
N CYS A 298 29.79 -0.50 0.52
CA CYS A 298 29.03 0.34 -0.40
C CYS A 298 29.92 1.36 -1.12
N LEU A 299 30.85 2.01 -0.41
CA LEU A 299 31.82 2.94 -0.99
C LEU A 299 32.70 2.22 -2.00
N ALA A 300 33.23 1.05 -1.65
CA ALA A 300 34.08 0.26 -2.53
C ALA A 300 33.36 -0.22 -3.81
N LEU A 301 32.04 -0.41 -3.75
CA LEU A 301 31.18 -0.71 -4.91
C LEU A 301 30.72 0.53 -5.69
N GLY A 302 31.07 1.75 -5.26
CA GLY A 302 30.61 2.98 -5.89
C GLY A 302 29.11 3.22 -5.76
N LEU A 303 28.46 2.67 -4.74
CA LEU A 303 27.02 2.80 -4.49
C LEU A 303 26.67 4.09 -3.73
N LEU A 304 27.66 4.78 -3.20
CA LEU A 304 27.53 6.07 -2.52
C LEU A 304 28.20 7.14 -3.38
N GLU A 305 27.49 8.21 -3.65
CA GLU A 305 28.09 9.40 -4.24
C GLU A 305 29.09 9.97 -3.23
N ASP A 306 30.24 10.42 -3.72
CA ASP A 306 31.24 11.06 -2.91
C ASP A 306 30.72 12.45 -2.51
N ASP A 307 30.82 12.82 -1.23
CA ASP A 307 30.43 14.15 -0.73
C ASP A 307 31.22 15.29 -1.42
N ASN A 308 32.31 14.96 -2.09
CA ASN A 308 33.09 15.90 -2.91
C ASN A 308 32.26 16.62 -4.00
N GLN A 309 31.16 16.00 -4.48
CA GLN A 309 30.29 16.63 -5.46
C GLN A 309 29.59 17.87 -4.89
N TRP A 310 29.22 17.86 -3.61
CA TRP A 310 28.67 19.02 -2.92
C TRP A 310 29.71 20.12 -2.69
N GLU A 311 30.94 19.74 -2.36
CA GLU A 311 32.05 20.71 -2.21
C GLU A 311 32.40 21.35 -3.55
N CYS A 312 32.42 20.59 -4.64
CA CYS A 312 32.61 21.12 -5.99
C CYS A 312 31.48 22.08 -6.38
N MET A 313 30.20 21.72 -6.14
CA MET A 313 29.06 22.61 -6.43
C MET A 313 29.07 23.88 -5.57
N LEU A 314 29.46 23.79 -4.29
CA LEU A 314 29.62 24.94 -3.42
C LEU A 314 30.77 25.82 -3.86
N ALA A 315 31.89 25.26 -4.30
CA ALA A 315 33.03 25.99 -4.84
C ALA A 315 32.67 26.69 -6.15
N GLU A 316 31.95 26.06 -7.06
CA GLU A 316 31.42 26.68 -8.29
C GLU A 316 30.42 27.81 -7.98
N ALA A 317 29.54 27.65 -7.01
CA ALA A 317 28.58 28.66 -6.59
C ALA A 317 29.25 29.86 -5.90
N ALA A 318 30.42 29.68 -5.29
CA ALA A 318 31.20 30.75 -4.67
C ALA A 318 32.04 31.54 -5.68
N LEU A 319 32.24 31.01 -6.89
CA LEU A 319 33.00 31.66 -7.97
C LEU A 319 32.13 32.51 -8.92
N ASN A 320 30.79 32.40 -8.81
CA ASN A 320 29.79 33.19 -9.54
C ASN A 320 29.10 34.20 -8.62
#